data_86f6fb51f03c0b4f12c3206d112cc292
#
_entry.id   86f6fb51f03c0b4f12c3206d112cc292
#
_cell.length_a   1.000
_cell.length_b   1.000
_cell.length_c   1.000
_cell.angle_alpha   90.00
_cell.angle_beta   90.00
_cell.angle_gamma   90.00
#
_symmetry.space_group_name_H-M   'P 1'
#
loop_
_entity.id
_entity.type
_entity.pdbx_description
1 polymer ?
#
loop_
_entity_poly.entity_id
_entity_poly.type
_entity_poly.pdbx_seq_one_letter_code
_entity_poly.pdbx_strand_id
1 'polypeptide(L)'
;MLQDCKSRDIEIILTKSISRFGRDTVEVLDALNQLRILGVRVIFEQEVLDTADTDNDLMISIIESIAQAENESRSDNIKWGIKQRAAQGTSKLYNRKCYGYKNDVDGSLIIDDEEAKNVQLIFDFYLQGKSIIGIIEELEKLGIKSPTGKDKWSKRTIDVMLSNEKYIGIVRLLNSGKYEAHYISEDNNPSIISDEQFKAVQIEKANRSNVIKGEDGNQRKNKKYSSKRK
;
A
#
# COMPACT_ATOMS: atom_id res chain seq x y z
N MET A 1 -18.44 22.14 28.72
CA MET A 1 -19.70 21.74 28.08
C MET A 1 -20.41 20.64 28.88
N LEU A 2 -19.96 19.37 28.93
CA LEU A 2 -20.66 18.30 29.69
C LEU A 2 -20.79 18.58 31.21
N GLN A 3 -19.81 19.27 31.83
CA GLN A 3 -19.90 19.69 33.21
C GLN A 3 -21.00 20.74 33.44
N ASP A 4 -21.12 21.69 32.52
CA ASP A 4 -22.13 22.76 32.58
C ASP A 4 -23.55 22.20 32.36
N CYS A 5 -23.68 21.17 31.56
CA CYS A 5 -24.94 20.45 31.37
C CYS A 5 -25.40 19.71 32.66
N LYS A 6 -24.46 19.28 33.51
CA LYS A 6 -24.78 18.64 34.79
C LYS A 6 -25.39 19.58 35.82
N SER A 7 -25.09 20.90 35.73
CA SER A 7 -25.70 21.94 36.57
C SER A 7 -27.14 22.28 36.18
N ARG A 8 -27.67 21.72 35.09
CA ARG A 8 -29.00 21.98 34.51
C ARG A 8 -29.21 23.41 34.02
N ASP A 9 -28.10 24.15 33.75
CA ASP A 9 -28.17 25.52 33.23
C ASP A 9 -28.31 25.55 31.69
N ILE A 10 -28.11 24.38 31.05
CA ILE A 10 -28.17 24.21 29.59
C ILE A 10 -29.28 23.20 29.27
N GLU A 11 -30.25 23.62 28.47
CA GLU A 11 -31.34 22.76 27.98
C GLU A 11 -31.13 22.36 26.53
N ILE A 12 -30.48 23.23 25.73
CA ILE A 12 -30.30 23.03 24.29
C ILE A 12 -28.85 23.33 23.90
N ILE A 13 -28.25 22.44 23.12
CA ILE A 13 -26.98 22.66 22.46
C ILE A 13 -27.22 22.78 20.96
N LEU A 14 -26.84 23.93 20.39
CA LEU A 14 -26.87 24.15 18.94
C LEU A 14 -25.44 23.98 18.41
N THR A 15 -25.25 23.12 17.44
CA THR A 15 -23.96 22.89 16.78
C THR A 15 -24.11 22.92 15.27
N LYS A 16 -23.10 23.41 14.58
CA LYS A 16 -23.15 23.55 13.13
C LYS A 16 -23.21 22.20 12.42
N SER A 17 -22.46 21.20 12.91
CA SER A 17 -22.40 19.87 12.32
C SER A 17 -21.91 18.83 13.31
N ILE A 18 -22.13 17.54 13.02
CA ILE A 18 -21.65 16.42 13.81
C ILE A 18 -20.11 16.42 13.88
N SER A 19 -19.42 16.72 12.78
CA SER A 19 -17.96 16.79 12.73
C SER A 19 -17.36 17.93 13.57
N ARG A 20 -18.15 18.97 13.89
CA ARG A 20 -17.78 20.03 14.85
C ARG A 20 -18.06 19.65 16.28
N PHE A 21 -19.03 18.79 16.51
CA PHE A 21 -19.39 18.32 17.84
C PHE A 21 -18.33 17.34 18.39
N GLY A 22 -17.80 16.46 17.56
CA GLY A 22 -16.71 15.55 17.92
C GLY A 22 -15.91 15.06 16.71
N ARG A 23 -14.71 14.56 16.97
CA ARG A 23 -13.81 14.04 15.92
C ARG A 23 -13.87 12.53 15.76
N ASP A 24 -14.38 11.85 16.77
CA ASP A 24 -14.51 10.40 16.83
C ASP A 24 -15.97 10.02 16.99
N THR A 25 -16.45 9.07 16.17
CA THR A 25 -17.85 8.63 16.16
C THR A 25 -18.28 8.05 17.51
N VAL A 26 -17.38 7.31 18.18
CA VAL A 26 -17.68 6.70 19.50
C VAL A 26 -17.83 7.78 20.57
N GLU A 27 -16.92 8.76 20.59
CA GLU A 27 -16.99 9.89 21.51
C GLU A 27 -18.25 10.73 21.31
N VAL A 28 -18.67 10.92 20.04
CA VAL A 28 -19.90 11.66 19.69
C VAL A 28 -21.12 10.92 20.23
N LEU A 29 -21.22 9.60 20.00
CA LEU A 29 -22.33 8.77 20.46
C LEU A 29 -22.40 8.73 21.98
N ASP A 30 -21.27 8.57 22.68
CA ASP A 30 -21.21 8.59 24.13
C ASP A 30 -21.64 9.94 24.71
N ALA A 31 -21.19 11.04 24.10
CA ALA A 31 -21.58 12.38 24.52
C ALA A 31 -23.10 12.63 24.33
N LEU A 32 -23.65 12.20 23.18
CA LEU A 32 -25.09 12.31 22.91
C LEU A 32 -25.93 11.48 23.90
N ASN A 33 -25.49 10.26 24.23
CA ASN A 33 -26.15 9.43 25.25
C ASN A 33 -26.13 10.09 26.64
N GLN A 34 -25.00 10.67 27.02
CA GLN A 34 -24.88 11.39 28.30
C GLN A 34 -25.79 12.63 28.34
N LEU A 35 -25.84 13.43 27.25
CA LEU A 35 -26.68 14.60 27.13
C LEU A 35 -28.16 14.23 27.16
N ARG A 36 -28.55 13.14 26.53
CA ARG A 36 -29.91 12.60 26.57
C ARG A 36 -30.33 12.21 27.99
N ILE A 37 -29.46 11.53 28.73
CA ILE A 37 -29.71 11.17 30.15
C ILE A 37 -29.91 12.43 30.99
N LEU A 38 -29.18 13.50 30.67
CA LEU A 38 -29.31 14.79 31.36
C LEU A 38 -30.53 15.61 30.91
N GLY A 39 -31.27 15.16 29.89
CA GLY A 39 -32.40 15.86 29.30
C GLY A 39 -32.02 17.04 28.40
N VAL A 40 -30.76 17.10 27.95
CA VAL A 40 -30.26 18.16 27.07
C VAL A 40 -30.48 17.79 25.61
N ARG A 41 -31.18 18.68 24.89
CA ARG A 41 -31.44 18.55 23.46
C ARG A 41 -30.22 19.02 22.65
N VAL A 42 -29.87 18.30 21.59
CA VAL A 42 -28.81 18.70 20.67
C VAL A 42 -29.38 18.83 19.26
N ILE A 43 -29.09 19.98 18.62
CA ILE A 43 -29.52 20.30 17.26
C ILE A 43 -28.28 20.47 16.38
N PHE A 44 -28.21 19.71 15.29
CA PHE A 44 -27.19 19.78 14.25
C PHE A 44 -27.76 20.53 13.05
N GLU A 45 -27.29 21.75 12.81
CA GLU A 45 -27.88 22.63 11.76
C GLU A 45 -27.63 22.08 10.35
N GLN A 46 -26.43 21.60 10.08
CA GLN A 46 -26.01 21.18 8.72
C GLN A 46 -26.69 19.87 8.32
N GLU A 47 -26.80 18.93 9.22
CA GLU A 47 -27.44 17.64 8.99
C GLU A 47 -28.98 17.70 9.21
N VAL A 48 -29.50 18.83 9.66
CA VAL A 48 -30.92 19.02 9.99
C VAL A 48 -31.42 17.94 10.97
N LEU A 49 -30.61 17.62 11.97
CA LEU A 49 -30.90 16.59 12.96
C LEU A 49 -31.17 17.19 14.33
N ASP A 50 -32.16 16.61 15.01
CA ASP A 50 -32.58 17.00 16.34
C ASP A 50 -32.74 15.77 17.22
N THR A 51 -32.04 15.72 18.34
CA THR A 51 -32.10 14.57 19.26
C THR A 51 -33.43 14.42 19.97
N ALA A 52 -34.29 15.45 19.98
CA ALA A 52 -35.63 15.35 20.54
C ALA A 52 -36.62 14.62 19.63
N ASP A 53 -36.48 14.80 18.31
CA ASP A 53 -37.38 14.30 17.30
C ASP A 53 -36.87 13.01 16.63
N THR A 54 -35.63 12.63 16.85
CA THR A 54 -34.97 11.50 16.16
C THR A 54 -34.82 10.31 17.13
N ASP A 55 -35.26 9.15 16.69
CA ASP A 55 -35.04 7.89 17.42
C ASP A 55 -33.55 7.57 17.54
N ASN A 56 -33.18 6.97 18.67
CA ASN A 56 -31.77 6.70 19.00
C ASN A 56 -31.10 5.80 17.95
N ASP A 57 -31.75 4.76 17.49
CA ASP A 57 -31.21 3.83 16.51
C ASP A 57 -31.03 4.50 15.14
N LEU A 58 -31.95 5.38 14.76
CA LEU A 58 -31.81 6.18 13.55
C LEU A 58 -30.67 7.20 13.67
N MET A 59 -30.52 7.85 14.82
CA MET A 59 -29.41 8.77 15.08
C MET A 59 -28.06 8.07 14.95
N ILE A 60 -27.91 6.89 15.54
CA ILE A 60 -26.69 6.07 15.45
C ILE A 60 -26.40 5.76 13.98
N SER A 61 -27.37 5.27 13.24
CA SER A 61 -27.22 4.91 11.82
C SER A 61 -26.80 6.09 10.95
N ILE A 62 -27.33 7.29 11.21
CA ILE A 62 -26.97 8.51 10.48
C ILE A 62 -25.52 8.91 10.79
N ILE A 63 -25.13 8.89 12.07
CA ILE A 63 -23.76 9.26 12.49
C ILE A 63 -22.74 8.28 11.90
N GLU A 64 -23.01 6.98 11.93
CA GLU A 64 -22.16 5.96 11.31
C GLU A 64 -22.04 6.14 9.79
N SER A 65 -23.15 6.43 9.11
CA SER A 65 -23.17 6.69 7.66
C SER A 65 -22.32 7.93 7.29
N ILE A 66 -22.40 9.00 8.07
CA ILE A 66 -21.61 10.21 7.86
C ILE A 66 -20.11 9.91 8.08
N ALA A 67 -19.77 9.20 9.16
CA ALA A 67 -18.39 8.80 9.44
C ALA A 67 -17.80 7.92 8.33
N GLN A 68 -18.60 7.00 7.78
CA GLN A 68 -18.19 6.18 6.64
C GLN A 68 -17.96 7.03 5.39
N ALA A 69 -18.87 7.93 5.05
CA ALA A 69 -18.75 8.82 3.89
C ALA A 69 -17.52 9.74 4.01
N GLU A 70 -17.22 10.27 5.19
CA GLU A 70 -15.98 11.05 5.43
C GLU A 70 -14.71 10.21 5.22
N ASN A 71 -14.70 8.96 5.70
CA ASN A 71 -13.55 8.07 5.52
C ASN A 71 -13.33 7.70 4.04
N GLU A 72 -14.41 7.45 3.30
CA GLU A 72 -14.36 7.20 1.86
C GLU A 72 -13.83 8.44 1.11
N SER A 73 -14.35 9.62 1.41
CA SER A 73 -13.88 10.88 0.82
C SER A 73 -12.40 11.15 1.11
N ARG A 74 -11.94 10.90 2.34
CA ARG A 74 -10.50 11.02 2.70
C ARG A 74 -9.65 10.03 1.91
N SER A 75 -10.11 8.77 1.79
CA SER A 75 -9.42 7.75 0.99
C SER A 75 -9.28 8.16 -0.47
N ASP A 76 -10.35 8.69 -1.06
CA ASP A 76 -10.36 9.12 -2.46
C ASP A 76 -9.50 10.36 -2.69
N ASN A 77 -9.51 11.31 -1.78
CA ASN A 77 -8.61 12.46 -1.81
C ASN A 77 -7.13 12.05 -1.73
N ILE A 78 -6.78 11.07 -0.90
CA ILE A 78 -5.42 10.51 -0.82
C ILE A 78 -5.05 9.83 -2.14
N LYS A 79 -5.92 8.98 -2.69
CA LYS A 79 -5.70 8.31 -3.99
C LYS A 79 -5.52 9.33 -5.11
N TRP A 80 -6.38 10.34 -5.16
CA TRP A 80 -6.28 11.42 -6.14
C TRP A 80 -4.95 12.17 -6.02
N GLY A 81 -4.54 12.56 -4.81
CA GLY A 81 -3.27 13.22 -4.57
C GLY A 81 -2.04 12.37 -4.96
N ILE A 82 -2.09 11.05 -4.76
CA ILE A 82 -1.06 10.12 -5.23
C ILE A 82 -1.02 10.09 -6.76
N LYS A 83 -2.20 9.99 -7.42
CA LYS A 83 -2.34 9.98 -8.87
C LYS A 83 -1.81 11.26 -9.51
N GLN A 84 -2.14 12.43 -8.96
CA GLN A 84 -1.67 13.72 -9.45
C GLN A 84 -0.14 13.85 -9.36
N ARG A 85 0.45 13.51 -8.21
CA ARG A 85 1.92 13.53 -8.05
C ARG A 85 2.63 12.53 -8.96
N ALA A 86 2.02 11.36 -9.20
CA ALA A 86 2.55 10.39 -10.16
C ALA A 86 2.52 10.94 -11.59
N ALA A 87 1.39 11.55 -12.00
CA ALA A 87 1.24 12.16 -13.32
C ALA A 87 2.22 13.31 -13.57
N GLN A 88 2.52 14.10 -12.54
CA GLN A 88 3.44 15.23 -12.60
C GLN A 88 4.92 14.82 -12.45
N GLY A 89 5.23 13.54 -12.24
CA GLY A 89 6.60 13.07 -11.98
C GLY A 89 7.17 13.49 -10.61
N THR A 90 6.38 14.14 -9.76
CA THR A 90 6.81 14.67 -8.45
C THR A 90 6.63 13.71 -7.28
N SER A 91 6.16 12.48 -7.56
CA SER A 91 5.92 11.48 -6.51
C SER A 91 7.23 10.96 -5.94
N LYS A 92 7.40 11.07 -4.62
CA LYS A 92 8.53 10.45 -3.90
C LYS A 92 8.59 8.92 -4.05
N LEU A 93 7.51 8.28 -4.54
CA LEU A 93 7.48 6.84 -4.80
C LEU A 93 8.41 6.43 -5.95
N TYR A 94 8.74 7.33 -6.88
CA TYR A 94 9.73 7.09 -7.91
C TYR A 94 11.09 6.77 -7.30
N ASN A 95 11.51 7.54 -6.29
CA ASN A 95 12.81 7.41 -5.62
C ASN A 95 12.75 6.54 -4.34
N ARG A 96 11.72 5.70 -4.20
CA ARG A 96 11.65 4.77 -3.07
C ARG A 96 12.80 3.77 -3.14
N LYS A 97 13.65 3.74 -2.09
CA LYS A 97 14.80 2.83 -1.99
C LYS A 97 14.39 1.37 -2.18
N CYS A 98 15.20 0.62 -2.93
CA CYS A 98 15.20 -0.84 -2.98
C CYS A 98 16.65 -1.35 -2.90
N TYR A 99 16.83 -2.64 -2.64
CA TYR A 99 18.15 -3.27 -2.54
C TYR A 99 18.96 -3.05 -3.83
N GLY A 100 20.22 -2.69 -3.72
CA GLY A 100 21.08 -2.27 -4.81
C GLY A 100 21.17 -0.75 -5.00
N TYR A 101 20.34 0.03 -4.28
CA TYR A 101 20.34 1.50 -4.35
C TYR A 101 20.33 2.12 -2.98
N LYS A 102 20.91 3.32 -2.91
CA LYS A 102 20.79 4.25 -1.77
C LYS A 102 20.28 5.61 -2.24
N ASN A 103 19.76 6.41 -1.32
CA ASN A 103 19.36 7.77 -1.65
C ASN A 103 20.54 8.71 -1.49
N ASP A 104 20.70 9.62 -2.45
CA ASP A 104 21.60 10.76 -2.36
C ASP A 104 21.01 11.87 -1.47
N VAL A 105 21.76 12.96 -1.30
CA VAL A 105 21.38 14.12 -0.48
C VAL A 105 20.08 14.79 -0.96
N ASP A 106 19.87 14.82 -2.26
CA ASP A 106 18.64 15.35 -2.91
C ASP A 106 17.47 14.35 -2.96
N GLY A 107 17.68 13.13 -2.47
CA GLY A 107 16.69 12.05 -2.45
C GLY A 107 16.62 11.23 -3.73
N SER A 108 17.48 11.46 -4.72
CA SER A 108 17.59 10.65 -5.92
C SER A 108 18.20 9.28 -5.60
N LEU A 109 17.88 8.28 -6.44
CA LEU A 109 18.46 6.94 -6.29
C LEU A 109 19.84 6.90 -6.97
N ILE A 110 20.85 6.51 -6.21
CA ILE A 110 22.18 6.18 -6.70
C ILE A 110 22.53 4.73 -6.41
N ILE A 111 23.42 4.15 -7.17
CA ILE A 111 23.84 2.75 -7.00
C ILE A 111 24.58 2.61 -5.67
N ASP A 112 24.31 1.53 -4.95
CA ASP A 112 25.13 1.02 -3.86
C ASP A 112 25.97 -0.12 -4.43
N ASP A 113 27.29 0.12 -4.57
CA ASP A 113 28.20 -0.78 -5.30
C ASP A 113 28.27 -2.19 -4.72
N GLU A 114 28.11 -2.35 -3.41
CA GLU A 114 28.14 -3.66 -2.77
C GLU A 114 26.82 -4.40 -3.02
N GLU A 115 25.69 -3.75 -2.75
CA GLU A 115 24.38 -4.35 -2.97
C GLU A 115 24.11 -4.60 -4.47
N ALA A 116 24.60 -3.72 -5.35
CA ALA A 116 24.42 -3.87 -6.81
C ALA A 116 25.13 -5.11 -7.36
N LYS A 117 26.36 -5.41 -6.88
CA LYS A 117 27.06 -6.66 -7.23
C LYS A 117 26.25 -7.89 -6.83
N ASN A 118 25.61 -7.85 -5.68
CA ASN A 118 24.76 -8.94 -5.22
C ASN A 118 23.48 -9.09 -6.08
N VAL A 119 22.91 -7.96 -6.55
CA VAL A 119 21.79 -7.98 -7.51
C VAL A 119 22.22 -8.64 -8.81
N GLN A 120 23.36 -8.22 -9.40
CA GLN A 120 23.91 -8.81 -10.63
C GLN A 120 24.12 -10.32 -10.46
N LEU A 121 24.72 -10.74 -9.34
CA LEU A 121 24.96 -12.14 -9.04
C LEU A 121 23.65 -12.97 -8.97
N ILE A 122 22.59 -12.43 -8.40
CA ILE A 122 21.26 -13.08 -8.35
C ILE A 122 20.70 -13.29 -9.76
N PHE A 123 20.81 -12.29 -10.64
CA PHE A 123 20.37 -12.38 -12.02
C PHE A 123 21.20 -13.41 -12.81
N ASP A 124 22.53 -13.42 -12.64
CA ASP A 124 23.43 -14.38 -13.28
C ASP A 124 23.12 -15.81 -12.83
N PHE A 125 22.94 -16.07 -11.54
CA PHE A 125 22.58 -17.39 -11.05
C PHE A 125 21.26 -17.88 -11.62
N TYR A 126 20.30 -16.99 -11.78
CA TYR A 126 19.01 -17.36 -12.36
C TYR A 126 19.14 -17.75 -13.85
N LEU A 127 19.91 -17.00 -14.64
CA LEU A 127 20.20 -17.30 -16.05
C LEU A 127 21.07 -18.55 -16.22
N GLN A 128 21.95 -18.88 -15.25
CA GLN A 128 22.71 -20.14 -15.20
C GLN A 128 21.81 -21.35 -14.89
N GLY A 129 20.52 -21.16 -14.71
CA GLY A 129 19.57 -22.25 -14.49
C GLY A 129 19.30 -22.59 -13.04
N LYS A 130 19.87 -21.88 -12.07
CA LYS A 130 19.58 -22.15 -10.65
C LYS A 130 18.12 -21.85 -10.32
N SER A 131 17.55 -22.66 -9.45
CA SER A 131 16.22 -22.38 -8.87
C SER A 131 16.31 -21.26 -7.82
N ILE A 132 15.18 -20.63 -7.48
CA ILE A 132 15.14 -19.62 -6.41
C ILE A 132 15.71 -20.15 -5.09
N ILE A 133 15.47 -21.44 -4.77
CA ILE A 133 16.05 -22.08 -3.59
C ILE A 133 17.57 -22.22 -3.73
N GLY A 134 18.05 -22.69 -4.89
CA GLY A 134 19.49 -22.79 -5.16
C GLY A 134 20.20 -21.46 -5.11
N ILE A 135 19.57 -20.36 -5.55
CA ILE A 135 20.10 -18.99 -5.40
C ILE A 135 20.25 -18.64 -3.91
N ILE A 136 19.23 -18.91 -3.09
CA ILE A 136 19.26 -18.65 -1.64
C ILE A 136 20.43 -19.42 -0.99
N GLU A 137 20.61 -20.70 -1.32
CA GLU A 137 21.70 -21.54 -0.79
C GLU A 137 23.09 -20.98 -1.18
N GLU A 138 23.24 -20.47 -2.41
CA GLU A 138 24.51 -19.85 -2.83
C GLU A 138 24.79 -18.53 -2.10
N LEU A 139 23.76 -17.68 -1.91
CA LEU A 139 23.91 -16.44 -1.16
C LEU A 139 24.26 -16.69 0.31
N GLU A 140 23.68 -17.73 0.92
CA GLU A 140 24.03 -18.19 2.28
C GLU A 140 25.48 -18.66 2.36
N LYS A 141 25.97 -19.46 1.39
CA LYS A 141 27.36 -19.90 1.33
C LYS A 141 28.35 -18.75 1.18
N LEU A 142 27.97 -17.71 0.43
CA LEU A 142 28.78 -16.50 0.23
C LEU A 142 28.69 -15.53 1.41
N GLY A 143 27.87 -15.79 2.43
CA GLY A 143 27.67 -14.92 3.58
C GLY A 143 26.93 -13.63 3.26
N ILE A 144 26.23 -13.56 2.11
CA ILE A 144 25.52 -12.38 1.64
C ILE A 144 24.20 -12.25 2.39
N LYS A 145 24.07 -11.20 3.21
CA LYS A 145 22.85 -10.96 4.01
C LYS A 145 21.71 -10.42 3.17
N SER A 146 20.49 -10.78 3.57
CA SER A 146 19.27 -10.28 2.93
C SER A 146 19.09 -8.77 3.16
N PRO A 147 18.20 -8.08 2.39
CA PRO A 147 17.92 -6.65 2.56
C PRO A 147 17.47 -6.25 3.98
N THR A 148 17.05 -7.22 4.78
CA THR A 148 16.64 -7.04 6.19
C THR A 148 17.74 -7.44 7.18
N GLY A 149 18.97 -7.71 6.71
CA GLY A 149 20.12 -8.10 7.53
C GLY A 149 20.12 -9.56 8.02
N LYS A 150 19.19 -10.39 7.57
CA LYS A 150 19.12 -11.82 7.93
C LYS A 150 20.06 -12.65 7.06
N ASP A 151 20.62 -13.70 7.63
CA ASP A 151 21.49 -14.63 6.88
C ASP A 151 20.71 -15.39 5.80
N LYS A 152 19.44 -15.70 6.06
CA LYS A 152 18.57 -16.43 5.12
C LYS A 152 17.67 -15.47 4.32
N TRP A 153 17.74 -15.60 3.00
CA TRP A 153 16.88 -14.88 2.07
C TRP A 153 15.49 -15.54 1.94
N SER A 154 14.44 -14.74 1.77
CA SER A 154 13.13 -15.26 1.45
C SER A 154 12.97 -15.53 -0.06
N LYS A 155 12.24 -16.59 -0.42
CA LYS A 155 11.90 -16.89 -1.83
C LYS A 155 11.21 -15.71 -2.52
N ARG A 156 10.30 -15.05 -1.78
CA ARG A 156 9.56 -13.89 -2.29
C ARG A 156 10.48 -12.72 -2.58
N THR A 157 11.49 -12.47 -1.76
CA THR A 157 12.44 -11.38 -1.98
C THR A 157 13.18 -11.59 -3.31
N ILE A 158 13.73 -12.79 -3.55
CA ILE A 158 14.41 -13.11 -4.81
C ILE A 158 13.46 -12.99 -6.01
N ASP A 159 12.24 -13.53 -5.92
CA ASP A 159 11.26 -13.46 -7.00
C ASP A 159 10.84 -12.02 -7.35
N VAL A 160 10.64 -11.19 -6.33
CA VAL A 160 10.34 -9.75 -6.49
C VAL A 160 11.53 -9.02 -7.12
N MET A 161 12.76 -9.30 -6.68
CA MET A 161 13.97 -8.69 -7.26
C MET A 161 14.10 -9.02 -8.73
N LEU A 162 13.95 -10.29 -9.12
CA LEU A 162 14.02 -10.73 -10.52
C LEU A 162 12.93 -10.12 -11.42
N SER A 163 11.90 -9.48 -10.85
CA SER A 163 10.80 -8.83 -11.57
C SER A 163 10.79 -7.30 -11.44
N ASN A 164 11.77 -6.72 -10.75
CA ASN A 164 11.76 -5.30 -10.45
C ASN A 164 12.40 -4.48 -11.58
N GLU A 165 11.58 -3.78 -12.35
CA GLU A 165 12.01 -2.93 -13.47
C GLU A 165 12.92 -1.77 -13.05
N LYS A 166 13.00 -1.43 -11.75
CA LYS A 166 13.96 -0.43 -11.26
C LYS A 166 15.42 -0.77 -11.57
N TYR A 167 15.75 -2.06 -11.64
CA TYR A 167 17.11 -2.48 -11.96
C TYR A 167 17.54 -2.15 -13.40
N ILE A 168 16.61 -1.83 -14.28
CA ILE A 168 16.85 -1.32 -15.63
C ILE A 168 16.47 0.17 -15.77
N GLY A 169 16.32 0.90 -14.65
CA GLY A 169 16.04 2.34 -14.64
C GLY A 169 14.57 2.71 -14.79
N ILE A 170 13.64 1.73 -14.91
CA ILE A 170 12.23 1.98 -15.14
C ILE A 170 11.45 1.89 -13.82
N VAL A 171 10.65 2.90 -13.54
CA VAL A 171 9.74 2.89 -12.39
C VAL A 171 8.29 2.99 -12.85
N ARG A 172 7.50 2.01 -12.47
CA ARG A 172 6.09 1.94 -12.76
C ARG A 172 5.26 2.14 -11.49
N LEU A 173 4.44 3.18 -11.45
CA LEU A 173 3.54 3.48 -10.32
C LEU A 173 2.09 3.18 -10.69
N LEU A 174 1.30 2.80 -9.69
CA LEU A 174 -0.14 2.58 -9.79
C LEU A 174 -0.54 1.48 -10.81
N ASN A 175 0.31 0.47 -10.98
CA ASN A 175 0.09 -0.63 -11.94
C ASN A 175 -0.79 -1.78 -11.39
N SER A 176 -1.42 -1.61 -10.23
CA SER A 176 -2.38 -2.59 -9.71
C SER A 176 -3.74 -2.41 -10.37
N GLY A 177 -4.50 -3.51 -10.57
CA GLY A 177 -5.85 -3.45 -11.16
C GLY A 177 -6.88 -2.61 -10.41
N LYS A 178 -6.47 -1.95 -9.32
CA LYS A 178 -7.27 -0.95 -8.57
C LYS A 178 -7.23 0.45 -9.20
N TYR A 179 -6.33 0.70 -10.15
CA TYR A 179 -6.15 1.99 -10.79
C TYR A 179 -6.38 1.86 -12.29
N GLU A 180 -7.13 2.79 -12.86
CA GLU A 180 -7.43 2.85 -14.30
C GLU A 180 -6.21 3.23 -15.15
N ALA A 181 -5.25 3.93 -14.55
CA ALA A 181 -4.04 4.37 -15.22
C ALA A 181 -2.81 4.02 -14.39
N HIS A 182 -1.71 3.71 -15.07
CA HIS A 182 -0.39 3.57 -14.49
C HIS A 182 0.56 4.59 -15.10
N TYR A 183 1.54 5.01 -14.32
CA TYR A 183 2.52 6.02 -14.71
C TYR A 183 3.89 5.36 -14.76
N ILE A 184 4.60 5.58 -15.88
CA ILE A 184 5.92 5.03 -16.13
C ILE A 184 6.91 6.18 -16.19
N SER A 185 8.02 6.06 -15.48
CA SER A 185 9.19 6.90 -15.63
C SER A 185 10.31 6.02 -16.16
N GLU A 186 10.81 6.34 -17.33
CA GLU A 186 12.00 5.73 -17.93
C GLU A 186 13.23 6.56 -17.52
N ASP A 187 14.38 5.92 -17.42
CA ASP A 187 15.63 6.56 -16.96
C ASP A 187 15.54 7.28 -15.61
N ASN A 188 14.66 6.78 -14.71
CA ASN A 188 14.45 7.37 -13.41
C ASN A 188 15.67 7.27 -12.48
N ASN A 189 16.45 6.22 -12.64
CA ASN A 189 17.63 5.92 -11.84
C ASN A 189 18.66 5.13 -12.67
N PRO A 190 19.96 5.16 -12.31
CA PRO A 190 20.97 4.39 -13.04
C PRO A 190 20.68 2.90 -13.01
N SER A 191 20.87 2.22 -14.15
CA SER A 191 20.62 0.79 -14.31
C SER A 191 21.71 -0.06 -13.65
N ILE A 192 21.33 -1.11 -12.93
CA ILE A 192 22.25 -2.14 -12.39
C ILE A 192 22.35 -3.32 -13.34
N ILE A 193 21.25 -3.63 -14.04
CA ILE A 193 21.10 -4.75 -14.97
C ILE A 193 20.84 -4.19 -16.36
N SER A 194 21.35 -4.84 -17.42
CA SER A 194 21.01 -4.47 -18.79
C SER A 194 19.62 -4.91 -19.17
N ASP A 195 19.02 -4.21 -20.14
CA ASP A 195 17.71 -4.52 -20.69
C ASP A 195 17.64 -5.96 -21.24
N GLU A 196 18.71 -6.39 -21.95
CA GLU A 196 18.79 -7.73 -22.51
C GLU A 196 18.79 -8.80 -21.42
N GLN A 197 19.58 -8.59 -20.36
CA GLN A 197 19.66 -9.51 -19.23
C GLN A 197 18.33 -9.60 -18.49
N PHE A 198 17.66 -8.46 -18.24
CA PHE A 198 16.35 -8.43 -17.62
C PHE A 198 15.30 -9.16 -18.44
N LYS A 199 15.24 -8.90 -19.76
CA LYS A 199 14.31 -9.59 -20.68
C LYS A 199 14.55 -11.09 -20.71
N ALA A 200 15.82 -11.54 -20.76
CA ALA A 200 16.18 -12.95 -20.67
C ALA A 200 15.64 -13.62 -19.41
N VAL A 201 15.77 -12.93 -18.25
CA VAL A 201 15.22 -13.42 -16.97
C VAL A 201 13.68 -13.50 -17.02
N GLN A 202 12.98 -12.52 -17.61
CA GLN A 202 11.51 -12.59 -17.72
C GLN A 202 11.06 -13.76 -18.62
N ILE A 203 11.75 -14.01 -19.73
CA ILE A 203 11.48 -15.17 -20.59
C ILE A 203 11.69 -16.48 -19.81
N GLU A 204 12.78 -16.60 -19.10
CA GLU A 204 13.08 -17.78 -18.29
C GLU A 204 12.06 -17.97 -17.16
N LYS A 205 11.60 -16.89 -16.51
CA LYS A 205 10.51 -16.94 -15.53
C LYS A 205 9.22 -17.46 -16.15
N ALA A 206 8.86 -16.99 -17.34
CA ALA A 206 7.67 -17.44 -18.05
C ALA A 206 7.76 -18.94 -18.43
N ASN A 207 8.94 -19.39 -18.86
CA ASN A 207 9.20 -20.81 -19.19
C ASN A 207 9.06 -21.71 -17.97
N ARG A 208 9.60 -21.31 -16.83
CA ARG A 208 9.52 -22.05 -15.57
C ARG A 208 8.15 -21.97 -14.88
N SER A 209 7.32 -21.01 -15.27
CA SER A 209 5.99 -20.86 -14.70
C SER A 209 5.06 -22.00 -15.12
N ASN A 210 4.39 -22.60 -14.13
CA ASN A 210 3.32 -23.59 -14.37
C ASN A 210 1.94 -22.94 -14.52
N VAL A 211 1.88 -21.60 -14.61
CA VAL A 211 0.63 -20.83 -14.72
C VAL A 211 0.54 -20.21 -16.09
N ILE A 212 -0.55 -20.47 -16.79
CA ILE A 212 -0.96 -19.75 -18.02
C ILE A 212 -1.98 -18.70 -17.59
N LYS A 213 -1.71 -17.45 -17.94
CA LYS A 213 -2.69 -16.36 -17.80
C LYS A 213 -3.62 -16.39 -19.01
N GLY A 214 -4.88 -16.77 -18.82
CA GLY A 214 -5.93 -16.72 -19.85
C GLY A 214 -6.92 -15.59 -19.55
N GLU A 215 -7.76 -15.26 -20.52
CA GLU A 215 -8.84 -14.25 -20.36
C GLU A 215 -9.82 -14.63 -19.28
N ASP A 216 -10.09 -15.94 -19.10
CA ASP A 216 -10.98 -16.50 -18.08
C ASP A 216 -10.29 -16.75 -16.71
N GLY A 217 -9.06 -16.23 -16.51
CA GLY A 217 -8.29 -16.40 -15.29
C GLY A 217 -7.04 -17.28 -15.41
N ASN A 218 -6.36 -17.49 -14.29
CA ASN A 218 -5.10 -18.22 -14.25
C ASN A 218 -5.34 -19.75 -14.28
N GLN A 219 -4.83 -20.45 -15.28
CA GLN A 219 -4.87 -21.89 -15.41
C GLN A 219 -3.48 -22.51 -15.19
N ARG A 220 -3.41 -23.72 -14.64
CA ARG A 220 -2.15 -24.46 -14.50
C ARG A 220 -1.87 -25.30 -15.74
N LYS A 221 -0.64 -25.19 -16.28
CA LYS A 221 -0.16 -26.04 -17.39
C LYS A 221 -0.26 -27.53 -17.05
N ASN A 222 0.04 -27.88 -15.80
CA ASN A 222 0.02 -29.26 -15.34
C ASN A 222 -0.72 -29.38 -14.01
N LYS A 223 -1.74 -30.22 -13.94
CA LYS A 223 -2.55 -30.48 -12.75
C LYS A 223 -1.87 -31.44 -11.75
N LYS A 224 -0.84 -32.19 -12.21
CA LYS A 224 -0.10 -33.15 -11.35
C LYS A 224 1.04 -32.42 -10.64
N TYR A 225 0.91 -32.25 -9.33
CA TYR A 225 2.02 -31.83 -8.49
C TYR A 225 2.93 -33.04 -8.26
N SER A 226 4.11 -33.05 -8.87
CA SER A 226 5.12 -34.06 -8.59
C SER A 226 5.95 -33.62 -7.39
N SER A 227 5.75 -34.24 -6.24
CA SER A 227 6.60 -34.06 -5.05
C SER A 227 7.90 -34.86 -5.11
N LYS A 228 8.13 -35.62 -6.18
CA LYS A 228 9.37 -36.39 -6.35
C LYS A 228 10.53 -35.45 -6.65
N ARG A 229 11.38 -35.20 -5.66
CA ARG A 229 12.76 -34.75 -5.87
C ARG A 229 13.48 -35.78 -6.73
N LYS A 230 13.98 -35.41 -7.88
CA LYS A 230 15.08 -36.10 -8.54
C LYS A 230 16.39 -35.57 -7.99
#